data_d8dabe7767ae46e32c19894c50d3929d
#
_entry.id   d8dabe7767ae46e32c19894c50d3929d
#
_cell.length_a   1.000
_cell.length_b   1.000
_cell.length_c   1.000
_cell.angle_alpha   90.00
_cell.angle_beta   90.00
_cell.angle_gamma   90.00
#
_symmetry.space_group_name_H-M   'P 1'
#
loop_
_entity.id
_entity.type
_entity.pdbx_description
1 polymer ?
#
loop_
_entity_poly.entity_id
_entity_poly.type
_entity_poly.pdbx_seq_one_letter_code
_entity_poly.pdbx_strand_id
1 'polypeptide(L)'
;MKNFKNIFLTFLIFALINVEDAWSDVNDTVIQQKKMAAKLSDYGFFDDLNMQSPTDGVLPYQLITPLFSDYADKLRFVYIPTGGFAEYVPDKVFDFPEGSVLIKTFGYLNNHENSNLDKQLLETRLLIKKDNKWKNVSYVWNEEQNDAYLSIAGKTISTQFINENGDMQDVRYRVPNINQCKECHQSGKSIQPIGPKARNLNSSIDYNDGSMNQLVKWHEKGWIDKGMQFKTMEDWSNESASLEDRTRAYLDINCGHCHID
;
A
#
# COMPACT_ATOMS: atom_id res chain seq x y z
N MET A 1 46.84 42.15 -53.25
CA MET A 1 45.38 42.17 -52.88
C MET A 1 45.04 40.83 -52.33
N LYS A 2 44.93 40.70 -51.01
CA LYS A 2 44.61 39.43 -50.35
C LYS A 2 43.19 39.55 -49.73
N ASN A 3 42.25 38.76 -50.26
CA ASN A 3 40.88 38.69 -49.71
C ASN A 3 40.87 37.83 -48.44
N PHE A 4 40.50 38.45 -47.32
CA PHE A 4 40.16 37.75 -46.09
C PHE A 4 38.69 37.37 -46.13
N LYS A 5 38.37 36.08 -46.17
CA LYS A 5 37.03 35.56 -45.97
C LYS A 5 36.83 35.39 -44.45
N ASN A 6 35.94 36.15 -43.87
CA ASN A 6 35.44 35.98 -42.53
C ASN A 6 34.50 34.74 -42.48
N ILE A 7 34.93 33.71 -41.74
CA ILE A 7 34.07 32.58 -41.39
C ILE A 7 33.44 32.94 -40.06
N PHE A 8 32.12 33.24 -40.10
CA PHE A 8 31.29 33.31 -38.89
C PHE A 8 30.95 31.89 -38.45
N LEU A 9 31.55 31.46 -37.35
CA LEU A 9 31.23 30.20 -36.69
C LEU A 9 30.06 30.45 -35.71
N THR A 10 28.85 30.11 -36.13
CA THR A 10 27.67 30.21 -35.26
C THR A 10 27.64 29.01 -34.34
N PHE A 11 27.98 29.21 -33.06
CA PHE A 11 27.77 28.22 -32.00
C PHE A 11 26.26 28.13 -31.68
N LEU A 12 25.63 27.04 -32.10
CA LEU A 12 24.29 26.69 -31.68
C LEU A 12 24.40 26.08 -30.26
N ILE A 13 24.09 26.84 -29.24
CA ILE A 13 23.95 26.35 -27.88
C ILE A 13 22.61 25.65 -27.81
N PHE A 14 22.64 24.32 -27.87
CA PHE A 14 21.49 23.50 -27.45
C PHE A 14 21.38 23.58 -25.92
N ALA A 15 20.50 24.43 -25.44
CA ALA A 15 20.01 24.34 -24.08
C ALA A 15 19.21 23.06 -23.97
N LEU A 16 19.79 22.04 -23.35
CA LEU A 16 19.04 20.89 -22.85
C LEU A 16 18.11 21.42 -21.75
N ILE A 17 16.88 21.74 -22.13
CA ILE A 17 15.81 21.93 -21.18
C ILE A 17 15.56 20.52 -20.63
N ASN A 18 16.09 20.24 -19.46
CA ASN A 18 15.59 19.14 -18.65
C ASN A 18 14.17 19.54 -18.28
N VAL A 19 13.19 19.04 -19.03
CA VAL A 19 11.82 18.95 -18.55
C VAL A 19 11.89 17.89 -17.47
N GLU A 20 12.13 18.33 -16.23
CA GLU A 20 11.76 17.51 -15.09
C GLU A 20 10.24 17.37 -15.21
N ASP A 21 9.79 16.21 -15.63
CA ASP A 21 8.41 15.83 -15.50
C ASP A 21 8.05 16.05 -14.03
N ALA A 22 7.15 16.99 -13.78
CA ALA A 22 6.62 17.24 -12.45
C ALA A 22 5.68 16.08 -12.10
N TRP A 23 6.28 14.92 -11.88
CA TRP A 23 5.60 13.79 -11.27
C TRP A 23 5.27 14.19 -9.84
N SER A 24 4.07 13.90 -9.39
CA SER A 24 3.70 14.07 -8.00
C SER A 24 4.53 13.08 -7.18
N ASP A 25 5.70 13.50 -6.73
CA ASP A 25 6.56 12.66 -5.91
C ASP A 25 5.97 12.47 -4.53
N VAL A 26 6.14 11.27 -4.00
CA VAL A 26 5.85 10.99 -2.59
C VAL A 26 6.62 11.99 -1.72
N ASN A 27 5.95 12.58 -0.76
CA ASN A 27 6.53 13.61 0.10
C ASN A 27 7.33 12.98 1.26
N ASP A 28 8.57 12.58 0.99
CA ASP A 28 9.49 12.02 1.98
C ASP A 28 9.68 12.93 3.19
N THR A 29 9.66 14.25 3.00
CA THR A 29 9.77 15.21 4.10
C THR A 29 8.60 15.04 5.08
N VAL A 30 7.37 14.89 4.58
CA VAL A 30 6.18 14.67 5.42
C VAL A 30 6.24 13.30 6.10
N ILE A 31 6.68 12.26 5.38
CA ILE A 31 6.87 10.93 5.95
C ILE A 31 7.84 10.98 7.15
N GLN A 32 8.93 11.73 7.05
CA GLN A 32 9.97 11.82 8.07
C GLN A 32 9.64 12.78 9.22
N GLN A 33 8.62 13.63 9.11
CA GLN A 33 8.24 14.56 10.16
C GLN A 33 7.87 13.85 11.46
N LYS A 34 8.21 14.47 12.59
CA LYS A 34 7.89 13.92 13.92
C LYS A 34 6.38 13.80 14.16
N LYS A 35 5.59 14.72 13.64
CA LYS A 35 4.12 14.69 13.71
C LYS A 35 3.56 14.06 12.45
N MET A 36 2.50 13.29 12.60
CA MET A 36 1.73 12.81 11.45
C MET A 36 1.04 13.97 10.75
N ALA A 37 0.95 13.92 9.43
CA ALA A 37 0.25 14.92 8.64
C ALA A 37 -1.23 15.00 9.03
N ALA A 38 -1.84 16.17 8.84
CA ALA A 38 -3.26 16.36 9.15
C ALA A 38 -4.17 15.68 8.11
N LYS A 39 -3.70 15.59 6.87
CA LYS A 39 -4.42 15.03 5.73
C LYS A 39 -3.64 13.91 5.06
N LEU A 40 -4.36 12.96 4.46
CA LEU A 40 -3.75 11.90 3.67
C LEU A 40 -3.08 12.44 2.41
N SER A 41 -3.68 13.45 1.77
CA SER A 41 -3.13 14.11 0.59
C SER A 41 -1.75 14.72 0.80
N ASP A 42 -1.40 15.13 2.03
CA ASP A 42 -0.11 15.76 2.34
C ASP A 42 1.09 14.83 2.03
N TYR A 43 0.89 13.51 1.99
CA TYR A 43 1.93 12.50 1.73
C TYR A 43 2.24 12.31 0.24
N GLY A 44 1.34 12.68 -0.66
CA GLY A 44 1.53 12.51 -2.10
C GLY A 44 1.52 11.06 -2.59
N PHE A 45 0.84 10.13 -1.90
CA PHE A 45 0.83 8.72 -2.30
C PHE A 45 -0.02 8.42 -3.52
N PHE A 46 -0.92 9.32 -3.90
CA PHE A 46 -1.88 9.11 -4.98
C PHE A 46 -1.98 10.32 -5.88
N ASP A 47 -1.95 10.12 -7.18
CA ASP A 47 -2.23 11.14 -8.20
C ASP A 47 -3.72 11.48 -8.22
N ASP A 48 -4.57 10.47 -8.04
CA ASP A 48 -6.00 10.63 -7.76
C ASP A 48 -6.34 9.93 -6.45
N LEU A 49 -6.59 10.74 -5.43
CA LEU A 49 -6.80 10.25 -4.08
C LEU A 49 -8.12 9.45 -3.96
N ASN A 50 -9.19 9.91 -4.58
CA ASN A 50 -10.49 9.24 -4.56
C ASN A 50 -10.45 7.92 -5.34
N MET A 51 -9.86 7.93 -6.52
CA MET A 51 -9.69 6.73 -7.33
C MET A 51 -8.65 5.76 -6.75
N GLN A 52 -7.86 6.19 -5.78
CA GLN A 52 -6.73 5.45 -5.23
C GLN A 52 -5.72 5.06 -6.31
N SER A 53 -5.51 5.99 -7.28
CA SER A 53 -4.51 5.84 -8.33
C SER A 53 -3.13 6.19 -7.75
N PRO A 54 -2.23 5.22 -7.58
CA PRO A 54 -0.96 5.49 -6.92
C PRO A 54 -0.05 6.35 -7.79
N THR A 55 0.66 7.29 -7.16
CA THR A 55 1.74 8.05 -7.78
C THR A 55 2.95 7.15 -8.09
N ASP A 56 3.87 7.59 -8.94
CA ASP A 56 5.08 6.80 -9.21
C ASP A 56 5.87 6.55 -7.91
N GLY A 57 6.47 5.36 -7.80
CA GLY A 57 7.13 4.91 -6.58
C GLY A 57 6.20 4.25 -5.54
N VAL A 58 4.89 4.34 -5.70
CA VAL A 58 3.91 3.59 -4.89
C VAL A 58 3.34 2.45 -5.70
N LEU A 59 3.43 1.22 -5.20
CA LEU A 59 2.89 0.04 -5.89
C LEU A 59 1.68 -0.54 -5.15
N PRO A 60 0.61 -0.91 -5.88
CA PRO A 60 -0.43 -1.74 -5.31
C PRO A 60 0.11 -3.14 -5.00
N TYR A 61 -0.44 -3.77 -3.97
CA TYR A 61 -0.20 -5.18 -3.69
C TYR A 61 -1.45 -5.88 -3.16
N GLN A 62 -1.50 -7.18 -3.37
CA GLN A 62 -2.55 -8.06 -2.86
C GLN A 62 -1.94 -9.18 -2.01
N LEU A 63 -2.75 -9.74 -1.15
CA LEU A 63 -2.38 -10.88 -0.33
C LEU A 63 -3.19 -12.09 -0.81
N ILE A 64 -2.52 -13.22 -1.01
CA ILE A 64 -3.19 -14.49 -1.38
C ILE A 64 -4.21 -14.85 -0.29
N THR A 65 -3.79 -14.82 0.97
CA THR A 65 -4.67 -14.97 2.12
C THR A 65 -4.68 -13.68 2.94
N PRO A 66 -5.73 -12.86 2.86
CA PRO A 66 -5.84 -11.63 3.62
C PRO A 66 -6.33 -11.87 5.05
N LEU A 67 -5.96 -10.96 5.98
CA LEU A 67 -6.57 -10.89 7.30
C LEU A 67 -8.07 -10.58 7.14
N PHE A 68 -8.93 -11.32 7.85
CA PHE A 68 -10.37 -11.07 7.87
C PHE A 68 -10.69 -9.68 8.46
N SER A 69 -11.69 -8.99 7.92
CA SER A 69 -12.16 -7.69 8.42
C SER A 69 -13.57 -7.38 7.91
N ASP A 70 -14.56 -7.91 8.58
CA ASP A 70 -15.99 -7.54 8.49
C ASP A 70 -16.50 -7.13 7.10
N TYR A 71 -16.14 -7.92 6.06
CA TYR A 71 -16.56 -7.74 4.65
C TYR A 71 -16.15 -6.41 3.98
N ALA A 72 -15.38 -5.55 4.66
CA ALA A 72 -14.87 -4.35 4.03
C ALA A 72 -13.80 -4.69 2.97
N ASP A 73 -13.92 -4.09 1.80
CA ASP A 73 -12.91 -4.14 0.76
C ASP A 73 -11.62 -3.48 1.21
N LYS A 74 -10.50 -3.96 0.68
CA LYS A 74 -9.17 -3.51 1.11
C LYS A 74 -8.29 -3.26 -0.10
N LEU A 75 -7.98 -2.01 -0.33
CA LEU A 75 -6.92 -1.61 -1.24
C LEU A 75 -5.61 -1.50 -0.46
N ARG A 76 -4.52 -2.00 -1.02
CA ARG A 76 -3.21 -2.01 -0.35
C ARG A 76 -2.14 -1.50 -1.28
N PHE A 77 -1.28 -0.64 -0.72
CA PHE A 77 -0.16 -0.09 -1.45
C PHE A 77 1.09 -0.09 -0.57
N VAL A 78 2.24 -0.10 -1.22
CA VAL A 78 3.54 -0.04 -0.57
C VAL A 78 4.37 1.05 -1.21
N TYR A 79 5.04 1.83 -0.38
CA TYR A 79 6.07 2.76 -0.75
C TYR A 79 7.39 2.36 -0.08
N ILE A 80 8.45 2.32 -0.86
CA ILE A 80 9.83 2.18 -0.38
C ILE A 80 10.61 3.36 -0.95
N PRO A 81 11.31 4.15 -0.11
CA PRO A 81 12.07 5.31 -0.58
C PRO A 81 13.09 4.93 -1.65
N THR A 82 13.43 5.89 -2.52
CA THR A 82 14.43 5.70 -3.57
C THR A 82 15.75 5.18 -3.01
N GLY A 83 16.24 4.10 -3.59
CA GLY A 83 17.44 3.39 -3.12
C GLY A 83 17.20 2.51 -1.88
N GLY A 84 15.98 2.47 -1.36
CA GLY A 84 15.60 1.58 -0.26
C GLY A 84 15.50 0.13 -0.70
N PHE A 85 15.79 -0.77 0.24
CA PHE A 85 15.82 -2.21 0.03
C PHE A 85 15.13 -2.93 1.18
N ALA A 86 14.18 -3.82 0.88
CA ALA A 86 13.48 -4.65 1.85
C ALA A 86 14.16 -6.02 1.94
N GLU A 87 14.67 -6.34 3.11
CA GLU A 87 15.36 -7.61 3.35
C GLU A 87 14.34 -8.74 3.55
N TYR A 88 14.58 -9.86 2.86
CA TYR A 88 13.79 -11.06 3.07
C TYR A 88 14.10 -11.70 4.42
N VAL A 89 13.07 -11.92 5.21
CA VAL A 89 13.16 -12.64 6.49
C VAL A 89 12.29 -13.91 6.38
N PRO A 90 12.87 -15.13 6.51
CA PRO A 90 12.11 -16.36 6.43
C PRO A 90 10.92 -16.36 7.40
N ASP A 91 9.74 -16.75 6.88
CA ASP A 91 8.48 -16.87 7.62
C ASP A 91 7.92 -15.58 8.24
N LYS A 92 8.59 -14.46 8.07
CA LYS A 92 8.17 -13.15 8.57
C LYS A 92 7.84 -12.18 7.43
N VAL A 93 7.35 -11.02 7.81
CA VAL A 93 7.23 -9.87 6.92
C VAL A 93 8.65 -9.42 6.54
N PHE A 94 8.81 -8.88 5.31
CA PHE A 94 10.07 -8.25 4.92
C PHE A 94 10.53 -7.22 5.95
N ASP A 95 11.83 -7.10 6.19
CA ASP A 95 12.37 -5.99 6.94
C ASP A 95 12.54 -4.79 5.99
N PHE A 96 11.60 -3.88 6.10
CA PHE A 96 11.52 -2.70 5.25
C PHE A 96 12.49 -1.63 5.71
N PRO A 97 13.09 -0.85 4.80
CA PRO A 97 13.97 0.25 5.16
C PRO A 97 13.21 1.41 5.82
N GLU A 98 13.96 2.28 6.47
CA GLU A 98 13.44 3.52 7.07
C GLU A 98 12.75 4.37 6.01
N GLY A 99 11.61 4.98 6.36
CA GLY A 99 10.78 5.76 5.44
C GLY A 99 9.78 4.94 4.62
N SER A 100 9.82 3.62 4.69
CA SER A 100 8.80 2.79 4.02
C SER A 100 7.42 3.00 4.61
N VAL A 101 6.41 2.93 3.75
CA VAL A 101 5.00 3.06 4.14
C VAL A 101 4.18 1.92 3.56
N LEU A 102 3.43 1.24 4.43
CA LEU A 102 2.36 0.33 4.03
C LEU A 102 1.04 1.07 4.19
N ILE A 103 0.29 1.14 3.11
CA ILE A 103 -0.97 1.88 3.00
C ILE A 103 -2.10 0.86 2.84
N LYS A 104 -3.16 1.01 3.61
CA LYS A 104 -4.33 0.13 3.53
C LYS A 104 -5.60 0.94 3.63
N THR A 105 -6.33 1.03 2.53
CA THR A 105 -7.61 1.72 2.48
C THR A 105 -8.74 0.70 2.60
N PHE A 106 -9.71 1.02 3.45
CA PHE A 106 -10.94 0.25 3.66
C PHE A 106 -12.11 1.01 3.08
N GLY A 107 -13.00 0.30 2.44
CA GLY A 107 -14.20 0.85 1.88
C GLY A 107 -15.23 -0.24 1.58
N TYR A 108 -16.36 0.17 1.05
CA TYR A 108 -17.36 -0.72 0.49
C TYR A 108 -17.58 -0.38 -0.98
N LEU A 109 -17.59 -1.41 -1.82
CA LEU A 109 -17.96 -1.29 -3.22
C LEU A 109 -19.48 -1.37 -3.30
N ASN A 110 -20.14 -0.33 -3.78
CA ASN A 110 -21.60 -0.30 -3.93
C ASN A 110 -22.06 -0.92 -5.24
N ASN A 111 -21.16 -1.16 -6.18
CA ASN A 111 -21.44 -1.79 -7.47
C ASN A 111 -20.32 -2.76 -7.85
N HIS A 112 -20.56 -4.05 -7.72
CA HIS A 112 -19.62 -5.11 -8.06
C HIS A 112 -19.32 -5.21 -9.57
N GLU A 113 -20.22 -4.70 -10.43
CA GLU A 113 -20.01 -4.66 -11.88
C GLU A 113 -19.08 -3.52 -12.31
N ASN A 114 -19.00 -2.44 -11.51
CA ASN A 114 -18.16 -1.29 -11.82
C ASN A 114 -17.47 -0.75 -10.55
N SER A 115 -16.54 -1.52 -10.03
CA SER A 115 -15.84 -1.29 -8.75
C SER A 115 -15.11 0.06 -8.66
N ASN A 116 -14.91 0.76 -9.78
CA ASN A 116 -14.20 2.04 -9.79
C ASN A 116 -15.11 3.26 -9.61
N LEU A 117 -16.41 3.15 -9.81
CA LEU A 117 -17.31 4.29 -9.83
C LEU A 117 -18.15 4.47 -8.56
N ASP A 118 -18.38 3.40 -7.78
CA ASP A 118 -19.28 3.41 -6.64
C ASP A 118 -18.67 2.84 -5.37
N LYS A 119 -17.43 3.22 -5.06
CA LYS A 119 -16.80 2.85 -3.79
C LYS A 119 -16.93 3.97 -2.77
N GLN A 120 -17.35 3.61 -1.58
CA GLN A 120 -17.31 4.49 -0.43
C GLN A 120 -16.06 4.18 0.39
N LEU A 121 -15.08 5.08 0.37
CA LEU A 121 -13.88 4.98 1.19
C LEU A 121 -14.21 5.41 2.62
N LEU A 122 -13.78 4.64 3.60
CA LEU A 122 -14.08 4.87 5.01
C LEU A 122 -12.84 5.28 5.80
N GLU A 123 -11.76 4.54 5.62
CA GLU A 123 -10.54 4.71 6.39
C GLU A 123 -9.31 4.34 5.54
N THR A 124 -8.24 5.11 5.67
CA THR A 124 -6.91 4.72 5.20
C THR A 124 -5.96 4.63 6.39
N ARG A 125 -5.37 3.47 6.61
CA ARG A 125 -4.34 3.22 7.63
C ARG A 125 -2.97 3.25 7.00
N LEU A 126 -2.05 3.91 7.68
CA LEU A 126 -0.64 3.89 7.34
C LEU A 126 0.14 3.17 8.44
N LEU A 127 1.07 2.32 8.03
CA LEU A 127 2.20 1.88 8.83
C LEU A 127 3.44 2.53 8.24
N ILE A 128 4.07 3.43 8.98
CA ILE A 128 5.24 4.17 8.56
C ILE A 128 6.46 3.66 9.34
N LYS A 129 7.50 3.21 8.65
CA LYS A 129 8.78 2.82 9.27
C LYS A 129 9.56 4.08 9.62
N LYS A 130 9.74 4.32 10.92
CA LYS A 130 10.36 5.54 11.44
C LYS A 130 11.08 5.27 12.77
N ASP A 131 12.30 5.76 12.93
CA ASP A 131 13.15 5.50 14.10
C ASP A 131 13.33 3.99 14.34
N ASN A 132 13.54 3.20 13.30
CA ASN A 132 13.60 1.74 13.31
C ASN A 132 12.35 1.06 13.92
N LYS A 133 11.20 1.72 13.91
CA LYS A 133 9.93 1.20 14.43
C LYS A 133 8.80 1.53 13.48
N TRP A 134 7.80 0.67 13.45
CA TRP A 134 6.57 0.98 12.78
C TRP A 134 5.69 1.89 13.63
N LYS A 135 5.17 2.93 13.00
CA LYS A 135 4.19 3.86 13.58
C LYS A 135 2.88 3.68 12.82
N ASN A 136 1.82 3.40 13.52
CA ASN A 136 0.49 3.29 12.93
C ASN A 136 -0.29 4.59 13.07
N VAL A 137 -1.06 4.90 12.05
CA VAL A 137 -1.97 6.06 12.02
C VAL A 137 -3.17 5.77 11.12
N SER A 138 -4.34 6.30 11.49
CA SER A 138 -5.58 6.18 10.71
C SER A 138 -6.03 7.55 10.23
N TYR A 139 -6.55 7.58 9.00
CA TYR A 139 -7.20 8.71 8.36
C TYR A 139 -8.63 8.33 8.01
N VAL A 140 -9.58 9.16 8.39
CA VAL A 140 -11.01 8.97 8.10
C VAL A 140 -11.39 9.83 6.90
N TRP A 141 -12.00 9.22 5.91
CA TRP A 141 -12.48 9.89 4.70
C TRP A 141 -13.63 10.84 5.03
N ASN A 142 -13.62 12.01 4.38
CA ASN A 142 -14.73 12.96 4.45
C ASN A 142 -15.92 12.51 3.58
N GLU A 143 -17.05 13.17 3.75
CA GLU A 143 -18.28 12.84 3.01
C GLU A 143 -18.13 13.10 1.51
N GLU A 144 -17.35 14.13 1.13
CA GLU A 144 -17.07 14.47 -0.25
C GLU A 144 -16.11 13.51 -0.95
N GLN A 145 -15.54 12.54 -0.22
CA GLN A 145 -14.61 11.53 -0.73
C GLN A 145 -13.39 12.10 -1.46
N ASN A 146 -12.98 13.32 -1.11
CA ASN A 146 -11.86 14.01 -1.77
C ASN A 146 -10.58 14.05 -0.93
N ASP A 147 -10.68 13.76 0.40
CA ASP A 147 -9.51 13.63 1.27
C ASP A 147 -9.86 12.83 2.54
N ALA A 148 -8.84 12.39 3.25
CA ALA A 148 -8.99 11.72 4.54
C ALA A 148 -8.18 12.45 5.63
N TYR A 149 -8.74 12.53 6.83
CA TYR A 149 -8.23 13.34 7.93
C TYR A 149 -7.75 12.48 9.10
N LEU A 150 -6.67 12.90 9.72
CA LEU A 150 -6.05 12.22 10.87
C LEU A 150 -7.07 11.93 11.97
N SER A 151 -7.17 10.67 12.38
CA SER A 151 -8.07 10.19 13.44
C SER A 151 -7.31 9.41 14.51
N ILE A 152 -7.00 10.06 15.62
CA ILE A 152 -6.28 9.45 16.77
C ILE A 152 -7.22 8.68 17.68
N ALA A 153 -8.40 9.23 17.92
CA ALA A 153 -9.39 8.70 18.85
C ALA A 153 -10.23 7.54 18.29
N GLY A 154 -10.13 7.31 16.97
CA GLY A 154 -11.03 6.42 16.26
C GLY A 154 -12.41 7.04 16.04
N LYS A 155 -13.25 6.37 15.25
CA LYS A 155 -14.60 6.83 14.91
C LYS A 155 -15.50 5.63 14.61
N THR A 156 -16.79 5.74 14.85
CA THR A 156 -17.78 4.81 14.31
C THR A 156 -18.48 5.50 13.15
N ILE A 157 -18.52 4.85 12.00
CA ILE A 157 -19.17 5.32 10.78
C ILE A 157 -20.37 4.41 10.53
N SER A 158 -21.58 4.98 10.51
CA SER A 158 -22.77 4.25 10.09
C SER A 158 -22.93 4.44 8.59
N THR A 159 -22.99 3.35 7.84
CA THR A 159 -23.14 3.36 6.39
C THR A 159 -23.87 2.11 5.92
N GLN A 160 -24.10 2.02 4.63
CA GLN A 160 -24.74 0.88 3.97
C GLN A 160 -23.82 0.37 2.85
N PHE A 161 -23.93 -0.90 2.55
CA PHE A 161 -23.28 -1.49 1.37
C PHE A 161 -24.19 -2.54 0.74
N ILE A 162 -23.96 -2.85 -0.53
CA ILE A 162 -24.65 -3.92 -1.25
C ILE A 162 -23.79 -5.18 -1.11
N ASN A 163 -24.37 -6.25 -0.54
CA ASN A 163 -23.67 -7.52 -0.42
C ASN A 163 -23.62 -8.28 -1.75
N GLU A 164 -22.94 -9.43 -1.78
CA GLU A 164 -22.78 -10.27 -2.98
C GLU A 164 -24.12 -10.79 -3.56
N ASN A 165 -25.18 -10.82 -2.75
CA ASN A 165 -26.52 -11.21 -3.19
C ASN A 165 -27.34 -10.03 -3.75
N GLY A 166 -26.79 -8.81 -3.74
CA GLY A 166 -27.49 -7.59 -4.15
C GLY A 166 -28.35 -6.96 -3.05
N ASP A 167 -28.28 -7.45 -1.80
CA ASP A 167 -29.06 -6.90 -0.69
C ASP A 167 -28.34 -5.74 -0.03
N MET A 168 -29.09 -4.68 0.30
CA MET A 168 -28.60 -3.55 1.09
C MET A 168 -28.41 -3.97 2.56
N GLN A 169 -27.20 -3.75 3.09
CA GLN A 169 -26.84 -4.07 4.47
C GLN A 169 -26.41 -2.82 5.24
N ASP A 170 -26.99 -2.62 6.42
CA ASP A 170 -26.52 -1.60 7.35
C ASP A 170 -25.25 -2.07 8.05
N VAL A 171 -24.27 -1.21 8.15
CA VAL A 171 -23.02 -1.48 8.87
C VAL A 171 -22.61 -0.32 9.76
N ARG A 172 -22.10 -0.66 10.93
CA ARG A 172 -21.45 0.25 11.86
C ARG A 172 -19.95 0.00 11.84
N TYR A 173 -19.27 0.56 10.84
CA TYR A 173 -17.85 0.40 10.68
C TYR A 173 -17.08 1.10 11.80
N ARG A 174 -16.15 0.37 12.44
CA ARG A 174 -15.32 0.89 13.53
C ARG A 174 -13.93 1.23 13.04
N VAL A 175 -13.63 2.53 12.92
CA VAL A 175 -12.25 3.01 12.81
C VAL A 175 -11.59 2.86 14.18
N PRO A 176 -10.50 2.07 14.32
CA PRO A 176 -9.84 1.87 15.60
C PRO A 176 -9.11 3.14 16.05
N ASN A 177 -9.01 3.32 17.35
CA ASN A 177 -8.07 4.31 17.91
C ASN A 177 -6.64 3.77 17.87
N ILE A 178 -5.66 4.65 18.09
CA ILE A 178 -4.23 4.31 18.01
C ILE A 178 -3.81 3.16 18.96
N ASN A 179 -4.49 2.97 20.09
CA ASN A 179 -4.19 1.88 21.02
C ASN A 179 -4.77 0.55 20.54
N GLN A 180 -5.96 0.56 19.94
CA GLN A 180 -6.59 -0.64 19.39
C GLN A 180 -5.79 -1.23 18.23
N CYS A 181 -5.07 -0.43 17.46
CA CYS A 181 -4.16 -0.96 16.42
C CYS A 181 -3.09 -1.89 17.02
N LYS A 182 -2.66 -1.64 18.26
CA LYS A 182 -1.66 -2.47 18.94
C LYS A 182 -2.18 -3.86 19.27
N GLU A 183 -3.46 -4.03 19.49
CA GLU A 183 -4.06 -5.34 19.83
C GLU A 183 -3.72 -6.41 18.78
N CYS A 184 -3.68 -6.03 17.50
CA CYS A 184 -3.31 -6.93 16.41
C CYS A 184 -1.85 -6.79 15.97
N HIS A 185 -1.31 -5.56 15.95
CA HIS A 185 0.00 -5.28 15.35
C HIS A 185 1.16 -5.38 16.33
N GLN A 186 0.93 -5.52 17.64
CA GLN A 186 2.00 -5.61 18.62
C GLN A 186 2.61 -7.02 18.63
N SER A 187 3.92 -7.09 18.39
CA SER A 187 4.75 -8.27 18.62
C SER A 187 5.86 -7.89 19.61
N GLY A 188 5.82 -8.48 20.81
CA GLY A 188 6.70 -8.08 21.89
C GLY A 188 6.50 -6.61 22.29
N LYS A 189 7.53 -5.79 22.13
CA LYS A 189 7.52 -4.34 22.46
C LYS A 189 7.33 -3.42 21.26
N SER A 190 7.15 -3.96 20.05
CA SER A 190 7.10 -3.20 18.82
C SER A 190 5.85 -3.51 18.00
N ILE A 191 5.42 -2.53 17.20
CA ILE A 191 4.40 -2.71 16.18
C ILE A 191 5.04 -3.38 14.98
N GLN A 192 4.35 -4.36 14.38
CA GLN A 192 4.77 -5.07 13.18
C GLN A 192 3.64 -5.09 12.13
N PRO A 193 3.97 -5.03 10.84
CA PRO A 193 2.99 -5.30 9.79
C PRO A 193 2.48 -6.74 9.87
N ILE A 194 1.27 -6.95 9.35
CA ILE A 194 0.67 -8.27 9.19
C ILE A 194 0.39 -8.46 7.70
N GLY A 195 0.78 -9.58 7.14
CA GLY A 195 0.40 -9.97 5.79
C GLY A 195 1.49 -9.92 4.73
N PRO A 196 2.31 -8.85 4.54
CA PRO A 196 3.27 -8.79 3.44
C PRO A 196 4.51 -9.68 3.70
N LYS A 197 4.27 -10.98 3.88
CA LYS A 197 5.26 -12.05 3.88
C LYS A 197 5.51 -12.47 2.43
N ALA A 198 6.72 -12.85 2.07
CA ALA A 198 7.04 -13.23 0.69
C ALA A 198 6.09 -14.31 0.14
N ARG A 199 5.80 -15.37 0.93
CA ARG A 199 4.88 -16.44 0.52
C ARG A 199 3.44 -15.98 0.26
N ASN A 200 3.00 -14.89 0.90
CA ASN A 200 1.65 -14.32 0.78
C ASN A 200 1.56 -13.25 -0.32
N LEU A 201 2.71 -12.80 -0.83
CA LEU A 201 2.84 -11.88 -1.96
C LEU A 201 3.19 -12.61 -3.26
N ASN A 202 3.52 -13.90 -3.23
CA ASN A 202 3.99 -14.66 -4.39
C ASN A 202 2.85 -15.05 -5.32
N SER A 203 2.18 -14.05 -5.88
CA SER A 203 1.10 -14.17 -6.86
C SER A 203 1.18 -13.04 -7.87
N SER A 204 0.56 -13.22 -9.04
CA SER A 204 0.43 -12.17 -10.05
C SER A 204 -0.77 -11.29 -9.76
N ILE A 205 -0.61 -10.00 -10.00
CA ILE A 205 -1.69 -9.00 -10.00
C ILE A 205 -1.56 -8.13 -11.25
N ASP A 206 -2.63 -7.41 -11.58
CA ASP A 206 -2.63 -6.45 -12.68
C ASP A 206 -2.09 -5.11 -12.21
N TYR A 207 -1.04 -4.65 -12.88
CA TYR A 207 -0.48 -3.31 -12.78
C TYR A 207 -0.88 -2.51 -14.02
N ASN A 208 -0.66 -1.20 -14.03
CA ASN A 208 -0.95 -0.34 -15.20
C ASN A 208 -0.19 -0.78 -16.47
N ASP A 209 0.95 -1.43 -16.31
CA ASP A 209 1.83 -1.93 -17.38
C ASP A 209 1.68 -3.44 -17.69
N GLY A 210 0.67 -4.09 -17.12
CA GLY A 210 0.33 -5.49 -17.37
C GLY A 210 0.34 -6.37 -16.13
N SER A 211 -0.05 -7.64 -16.31
CA SER A 211 -0.08 -8.62 -15.22
C SER A 211 1.32 -9.15 -14.93
N MET A 212 1.74 -9.09 -13.66
CA MET A 212 3.07 -9.54 -13.24
C MET A 212 3.03 -10.10 -11.81
N ASN A 213 3.92 -11.08 -11.53
CA ASN A 213 4.13 -11.52 -10.15
C ASN A 213 4.69 -10.38 -9.30
N GLN A 214 4.11 -10.18 -8.12
CA GLN A 214 4.42 -9.04 -7.26
C GLN A 214 5.88 -9.01 -6.81
N LEU A 215 6.47 -10.15 -6.50
CA LEU A 215 7.88 -10.24 -6.09
C LEU A 215 8.83 -9.98 -7.25
N VAL A 216 8.45 -10.36 -8.48
CA VAL A 216 9.19 -9.98 -9.70
C VAL A 216 9.12 -8.46 -9.88
N LYS A 217 7.96 -7.86 -9.74
CA LYS A 217 7.79 -6.40 -9.83
C LYS A 217 8.62 -5.66 -8.78
N TRP A 218 8.62 -6.13 -7.53
CA TRP A 218 9.45 -5.55 -6.46
C TRP A 218 10.95 -5.69 -6.74
N HIS A 219 11.35 -6.82 -7.35
CA HIS A 219 12.72 -6.99 -7.79
C HIS A 219 13.11 -6.01 -8.90
N GLU A 220 12.25 -5.82 -9.93
CA GLU A 220 12.48 -4.85 -11.00
C GLU A 220 12.63 -3.41 -10.49
N LYS A 221 11.91 -3.05 -9.43
CA LYS A 221 12.07 -1.77 -8.73
C LYS A 221 13.35 -1.70 -7.86
N GLY A 222 14.11 -2.79 -7.76
CA GLY A 222 15.29 -2.87 -6.90
C GLY A 222 14.99 -2.96 -5.40
N TRP A 223 13.74 -3.27 -5.04
CA TRP A 223 13.30 -3.32 -3.66
C TRP A 223 13.66 -4.60 -2.92
N ILE A 224 13.89 -5.69 -3.63
CA ILE A 224 14.29 -6.99 -3.10
C ILE A 224 15.34 -7.65 -4.00
N ASP A 225 16.10 -8.61 -3.45
CA ASP A 225 17.13 -9.36 -4.19
C ASP A 225 16.57 -10.22 -5.32
N LYS A 226 17.40 -10.38 -6.37
CA LYS A 226 17.15 -11.27 -7.48
C LYS A 226 17.44 -12.73 -7.09
N GLY A 227 16.56 -13.62 -7.56
CA GLY A 227 16.87 -15.06 -7.58
C GLY A 227 16.41 -15.83 -6.35
N MET A 228 15.70 -15.22 -5.42
CA MET A 228 15.05 -15.94 -4.36
C MET A 228 13.83 -16.70 -4.87
N GLN A 229 13.81 -18.01 -4.65
CA GLN A 229 12.61 -18.81 -4.85
C GLN A 229 11.79 -18.78 -3.57
N PHE A 230 10.60 -18.18 -3.65
CA PHE A 230 9.69 -18.12 -2.52
C PHE A 230 8.64 -19.21 -2.64
N LYS A 231 8.32 -19.86 -1.51
CA LYS A 231 7.11 -20.68 -1.43
C LYS A 231 5.89 -19.79 -1.65
N THR A 232 4.83 -20.37 -2.20
CA THR A 232 3.53 -19.71 -2.31
C THR A 232 2.64 -20.20 -1.18
N MET A 233 1.93 -19.28 -0.53
CA MET A 233 0.89 -19.60 0.44
C MET A 233 -0.36 -20.07 -0.32
N GLU A 234 -1.14 -20.98 0.26
CA GLU A 234 -2.45 -21.33 -0.30
C GLU A 234 -3.46 -20.18 -0.06
N ASP A 235 -4.42 -20.07 -0.96
CA ASP A 235 -5.59 -19.24 -0.74
C ASP A 235 -6.58 -20.02 0.14
N TRP A 236 -6.90 -19.48 1.31
CA TRP A 236 -7.85 -20.10 2.24
C TRP A 236 -9.24 -20.31 1.62
N SER A 237 -9.62 -19.50 0.63
CA SER A 237 -10.90 -19.55 -0.08
C SER A 237 -10.91 -20.53 -1.26
N ASN A 238 -9.76 -21.04 -1.69
CA ASN A 238 -9.64 -21.97 -2.81
C ASN A 238 -10.20 -23.35 -2.44
N GLU A 239 -11.47 -23.61 -2.75
CA GLU A 239 -12.15 -24.86 -2.43
C GLU A 239 -11.55 -26.11 -3.09
N SER A 240 -10.74 -25.94 -4.14
CA SER A 240 -10.03 -27.07 -4.81
C SER A 240 -8.77 -27.49 -4.07
N ALA A 241 -8.25 -26.66 -3.16
CA ALA A 241 -7.11 -27.01 -2.31
C ALA A 241 -7.51 -27.86 -1.11
N SER A 242 -6.55 -28.55 -0.50
CA SER A 242 -6.80 -29.35 0.69
C SER A 242 -7.28 -28.48 1.86
N LEU A 243 -8.21 -29.02 2.67
CA LEU A 243 -8.67 -28.31 3.88
C LEU A 243 -7.52 -28.00 4.84
N GLU A 244 -6.50 -28.88 4.90
CA GLU A 244 -5.30 -28.68 5.73
C GLU A 244 -4.53 -27.43 5.26
N ASP A 245 -4.22 -27.31 3.98
CA ASP A 245 -3.45 -26.19 3.43
C ASP A 245 -4.22 -24.86 3.59
N ARG A 246 -5.53 -24.89 3.31
CA ARG A 246 -6.42 -23.74 3.52
C ARG A 246 -6.45 -23.29 4.98
N THR A 247 -6.57 -24.25 5.89
CA THR A 247 -6.58 -23.98 7.34
C THR A 247 -5.24 -23.41 7.80
N ARG A 248 -4.12 -23.98 7.34
CA ARG A 248 -2.78 -23.47 7.66
C ARG A 248 -2.60 -22.04 7.18
N ALA A 249 -3.01 -21.74 5.95
CA ALA A 249 -2.95 -20.38 5.40
C ALA A 249 -3.80 -19.38 6.21
N TYR A 250 -5.03 -19.77 6.57
CA TYR A 250 -5.90 -18.94 7.39
C TYR A 250 -5.29 -18.68 8.79
N LEU A 251 -4.81 -19.71 9.46
CA LEU A 251 -4.22 -19.60 10.81
C LEU A 251 -2.92 -18.79 10.80
N ASP A 252 -2.07 -18.93 9.77
CA ASP A 252 -0.83 -18.15 9.64
C ASP A 252 -1.08 -16.64 9.61
N ILE A 253 -2.16 -16.21 8.97
CA ILE A 253 -2.46 -14.78 8.81
C ILE A 253 -3.36 -14.25 9.93
N ASN A 254 -4.35 -15.04 10.37
CA ASN A 254 -5.35 -14.56 11.33
C ASN A 254 -4.97 -14.81 12.79
N CYS A 255 -4.09 -15.76 13.07
CA CYS A 255 -3.69 -16.14 14.43
C CYS A 255 -2.16 -16.10 14.64
N GLY A 256 -1.39 -16.51 13.64
CA GLY A 256 0.07 -16.65 13.74
C GLY A 256 0.84 -15.38 14.02
N HIS A 257 0.26 -14.18 13.76
CA HIS A 257 0.92 -12.92 14.09
C HIS A 257 0.93 -12.60 15.59
N CYS A 258 0.01 -13.21 16.38
CA CYS A 258 -0.05 -13.09 17.84
C CYS A 258 0.53 -14.33 18.53
N HIS A 259 0.36 -15.51 17.93
CA HIS A 259 0.76 -16.80 18.46
C HIS A 259 2.05 -17.31 17.79
N ILE A 260 3.12 -16.51 17.86
CA ILE A 260 4.47 -16.92 17.44
C ILE A 260 5.21 -17.36 18.70
N ASP A 261 5.66 -18.62 18.70
CA ASP A 261 6.60 -19.12 19.71
C ASP A 261 8.01 -18.55 19.49
#